data_0d9c8b5f50390f96660eb432682077bf
#
_entry.id   0d9c8b5f50390f96660eb432682077bf
#
_cell.length_a   1.000
_cell.length_b   1.000
_cell.length_c   1.000
_cell.angle_alpha   90.00
_cell.angle_beta   90.00
_cell.angle_gamma   90.00
#
_symmetry.space_group_name_H-M   'P 1'
#
loop_
_entity.id
_entity.type
_entity.pdbx_description
1 polymer ?
#
loop_
_entity_poly.entity_id
_entity_poly.type
_entity_poly.pdbx_seq_one_letter_code
_entity_poly.pdbx_strand_id
1 'polypeptide(L)'
;MILVQLLTGVIMARKTKRAALVLADEQRAMLTELSGSRTAPIREVERAKILLGYAEGASISGLMRRVGVGRPMIYKCIDKALAAGVGAGLKDAYHRPHEPEITDEAKAWVVSIACTKPKDHGLAAELWSISALARFVCEGAEAAGHPRLAQAGKSTVWRILNEHDIKPHKIRYYLERRDPEFDRKMQDVLLVYRDVSIYTDGAVHDGRPDPIYTVSVDEKPGVQALGLTAPDLPPAPGKAATVARDYEYVRHGTVSILAGIDLHSGHIFAHAEDRHRSVEFIALLKEIDAYYPPEAIIRVVLDNHSAHISKETMAFLATRPGRFEYVHTPKHGSWLNLIECAFSKMARTFLRHIRVASLDELKARILKGIDEMNQLPAVFRWNKFDIGIV
;
A
#
# COMPACT_ATOMS: atom_id res chain seq x y z
N MET A 1 19.25 -19.12 -87.42
CA MET A 1 18.28 -18.61 -86.44
C MET A 1 18.00 -19.76 -85.49
N ILE A 2 18.73 -19.84 -84.37
CA ILE A 2 18.73 -20.98 -83.48
C ILE A 2 17.85 -20.57 -82.28
N LEU A 3 16.79 -21.35 -82.08
CA LEU A 3 15.83 -21.19 -80.99
C LEU A 3 16.41 -21.79 -79.66
N VAL A 4 16.73 -20.95 -78.70
CA VAL A 4 17.15 -21.42 -77.36
C VAL A 4 15.89 -21.63 -76.51
N GLN A 5 15.54 -22.87 -76.25
CA GLN A 5 14.52 -23.25 -75.26
C GLN A 5 15.08 -23.13 -73.82
N LEU A 6 14.58 -22.18 -73.08
CA LEU A 6 14.81 -22.07 -71.66
C LEU A 6 13.98 -23.14 -70.88
N LEU A 7 14.66 -24.18 -70.44
CA LEU A 7 14.12 -25.13 -69.47
C LEU A 7 14.04 -24.48 -68.06
N THR A 8 12.87 -24.04 -67.70
CA THR A 8 12.58 -23.66 -66.31
C THR A 8 12.40 -24.93 -65.47
N GLY A 9 13.47 -25.37 -64.80
CA GLY A 9 13.41 -26.46 -63.82
C GLY A 9 12.61 -26.06 -62.59
N VAL A 10 11.38 -26.51 -62.51
CA VAL A 10 10.61 -26.44 -61.28
C VAL A 10 11.26 -27.38 -60.28
N ILE A 11 12.02 -26.81 -59.30
CA ILE A 11 12.52 -27.59 -58.18
C ILE A 11 11.34 -27.98 -57.31
N MET A 12 10.84 -29.21 -57.47
CA MET A 12 9.83 -29.81 -56.62
C MET A 12 10.38 -29.95 -55.23
N ALA A 13 9.92 -29.09 -54.31
CA ALA A 13 10.25 -29.18 -52.88
C ALA A 13 9.83 -30.54 -52.33
N ARG A 14 10.78 -31.31 -51.78
CA ARG A 14 10.49 -32.62 -51.15
C ARG A 14 9.41 -32.45 -50.08
N LYS A 15 8.27 -33.09 -50.24
CA LYS A 15 7.20 -33.12 -49.21
C LYS A 15 7.76 -33.71 -47.90
N THR A 16 7.44 -33.09 -46.76
CA THR A 16 7.76 -33.65 -45.45
C THR A 16 7.09 -34.98 -45.26
N LYS A 17 7.75 -35.94 -44.58
CA LYS A 17 7.18 -37.23 -44.19
C LYS A 17 6.33 -37.17 -42.93
N ARG A 18 6.24 -35.99 -42.27
CA ARG A 18 5.46 -35.77 -41.04
C ARG A 18 3.98 -35.63 -41.35
N ALA A 19 3.14 -36.04 -40.38
CA ALA A 19 1.71 -35.86 -40.46
C ALA A 19 1.32 -34.40 -40.63
N ALA A 20 0.20 -34.13 -41.29
CA ALA A 20 -0.37 -32.79 -41.37
C ALA A 20 -0.83 -32.34 -39.95
N LEU A 21 -0.56 -31.08 -39.63
CA LEU A 21 -1.07 -30.49 -38.39
C LEU A 21 -2.45 -29.88 -38.68
N VAL A 22 -3.47 -30.48 -38.09
CA VAL A 22 -4.86 -29.97 -38.15
C VAL A 22 -5.10 -29.09 -36.91
N LEU A 23 -5.49 -27.88 -37.15
CA LEU A 23 -5.79 -26.91 -36.09
C LEU A 23 -7.31 -26.72 -35.97
N ALA A 24 -7.83 -26.78 -34.74
CA ALA A 24 -9.18 -26.32 -34.46
C ALA A 24 -9.27 -24.80 -34.62
N ASP A 25 -10.45 -24.24 -34.83
CA ASP A 25 -10.65 -22.81 -35.06
C ASP A 25 -10.14 -21.95 -33.91
N GLU A 26 -10.35 -22.38 -32.65
CA GLU A 26 -9.84 -21.74 -31.45
C GLU A 26 -8.31 -21.75 -31.41
N GLN A 27 -7.68 -22.86 -31.77
CA GLN A 27 -6.22 -22.96 -31.80
C GLN A 27 -5.63 -22.07 -32.90
N ARG A 28 -6.30 -22.00 -34.06
CA ARG A 28 -5.88 -21.10 -35.14
C ARG A 28 -5.98 -19.64 -34.73
N ALA A 29 -7.09 -19.24 -34.08
CA ALA A 29 -7.29 -17.89 -33.57
C ALA A 29 -6.19 -17.50 -32.54
N MET A 30 -5.95 -18.36 -31.55
CA MET A 30 -4.90 -18.17 -30.53
C MET A 30 -3.49 -18.03 -31.18
N LEU A 31 -3.14 -18.93 -32.10
CA LEU A 31 -1.83 -18.85 -32.79
C LEU A 31 -1.70 -17.61 -33.65
N THR A 32 -2.78 -17.16 -34.28
CA THR A 32 -2.79 -15.94 -35.10
C THR A 32 -2.54 -14.71 -34.23
N GLU A 33 -3.25 -14.59 -33.10
CA GLU A 33 -3.04 -13.52 -32.12
C GLU A 33 -1.60 -13.54 -31.59
N LEU A 34 -1.12 -14.71 -31.14
CA LEU A 34 0.24 -14.86 -30.62
C LEU A 34 1.31 -14.53 -31.66
N SER A 35 1.10 -14.90 -32.91
CA SER A 35 2.06 -14.62 -34.02
C SER A 35 2.25 -13.14 -34.30
N GLY A 36 1.25 -12.32 -33.99
CA GLY A 36 1.28 -10.84 -34.12
C GLY A 36 1.64 -10.10 -32.82
N SER A 37 1.79 -10.79 -31.72
CA SER A 37 2.04 -10.18 -30.41
C SER A 37 3.41 -9.48 -30.38
N ARG A 38 3.43 -8.25 -29.80
CA ARG A 38 4.66 -7.47 -29.55
C ARG A 38 5.17 -7.63 -28.10
N THR A 39 4.38 -8.23 -27.22
CA THR A 39 4.68 -8.38 -25.80
C THR A 39 4.98 -9.82 -25.39
N ALA A 40 4.59 -10.80 -26.20
CA ALA A 40 4.87 -12.21 -25.94
C ALA A 40 6.35 -12.54 -26.15
N PRO A 41 6.89 -13.58 -25.48
CA PRO A 41 8.26 -14.04 -25.69
C PRO A 41 8.52 -14.35 -27.17
N ILE A 42 9.61 -13.80 -27.73
CA ILE A 42 9.93 -13.93 -29.15
C ILE A 42 9.92 -15.38 -29.64
N ARG A 43 10.37 -16.33 -28.83
CA ARG A 43 10.36 -17.77 -29.14
C ARG A 43 8.95 -18.34 -29.30
N GLU A 44 7.99 -17.86 -28.54
CA GLU A 44 6.59 -18.30 -28.66
C GLU A 44 5.97 -17.71 -29.91
N VAL A 45 6.26 -16.46 -30.24
CA VAL A 45 5.84 -15.80 -31.49
C VAL A 45 6.39 -16.54 -32.72
N GLU A 46 7.67 -16.89 -32.71
CA GLU A 46 8.31 -17.65 -33.78
C GLU A 46 7.68 -19.02 -33.96
N ARG A 47 7.42 -19.75 -32.87
CA ARG A 47 6.78 -21.06 -32.87
C ARG A 47 5.33 -20.98 -33.33
N ALA A 48 4.58 -19.96 -32.96
CA ALA A 48 3.24 -19.73 -33.47
C ALA A 48 3.25 -19.55 -35.00
N LYS A 49 4.19 -18.76 -35.54
CA LYS A 49 4.38 -18.61 -36.99
C LYS A 49 4.76 -19.92 -37.69
N ILE A 50 5.57 -20.77 -37.05
CA ILE A 50 5.93 -22.09 -37.57
C ILE A 50 4.71 -22.99 -37.63
N LEU A 51 3.91 -23.12 -36.55
CA LEU A 51 2.76 -23.99 -36.46
C LEU A 51 1.64 -23.57 -37.43
N LEU A 52 1.35 -22.26 -37.53
CA LEU A 52 0.40 -21.73 -38.50
C LEU A 52 0.82 -22.05 -39.93
N GLY A 53 2.05 -21.67 -40.30
CA GLY A 53 2.52 -21.90 -41.65
C GLY A 53 2.64 -23.39 -42.02
N TYR A 54 2.95 -24.27 -41.05
CA TYR A 54 2.95 -25.72 -41.31
C TYR A 54 1.53 -26.27 -41.51
N ALA A 55 0.56 -25.80 -40.72
CA ALA A 55 -0.86 -26.15 -40.91
C ALA A 55 -1.43 -25.64 -42.24
N GLU A 56 -0.89 -24.56 -42.76
CA GLU A 56 -1.20 -23.99 -44.09
C GLU A 56 -0.49 -24.72 -45.25
N GLY A 57 0.32 -25.75 -44.98
CA GLY A 57 1.04 -26.51 -45.97
C GLY A 57 2.37 -25.90 -46.45
N ALA A 58 2.90 -24.91 -45.74
CA ALA A 58 4.19 -24.31 -46.10
C ALA A 58 5.35 -25.32 -46.02
N SER A 59 6.28 -25.26 -46.96
CA SER A 59 7.47 -26.11 -46.93
C SER A 59 8.43 -25.70 -45.78
N ILE A 60 9.18 -26.65 -45.24
CA ILE A 60 10.15 -26.40 -44.16
C ILE A 60 11.18 -25.30 -44.59
N SER A 61 11.61 -25.35 -45.86
CA SER A 61 12.52 -24.30 -46.37
C SER A 61 11.83 -22.92 -46.48
N GLY A 62 10.51 -22.91 -46.74
CA GLY A 62 9.70 -21.69 -46.70
C GLY A 62 9.57 -21.12 -45.28
N LEU A 63 9.32 -21.99 -44.29
CA LEU A 63 9.23 -21.62 -42.87
C LEU A 63 10.58 -21.12 -42.37
N MET A 64 11.71 -21.72 -42.73
CA MET A 64 13.04 -21.23 -42.38
C MET A 64 13.25 -19.78 -42.86
N ARG A 65 12.92 -19.48 -44.12
CA ARG A 65 13.07 -18.14 -44.66
C ARG A 65 12.12 -17.12 -44.03
N ARG A 66 10.86 -17.55 -43.75
CA ARG A 66 9.84 -16.67 -43.19
C ARG A 66 10.08 -16.32 -41.73
N VAL A 67 10.58 -17.28 -40.95
CA VAL A 67 10.73 -17.10 -39.47
C VAL A 67 12.17 -16.80 -39.05
N GLY A 68 13.16 -17.12 -39.90
CA GLY A 68 14.58 -16.84 -39.61
C GLY A 68 15.25 -17.88 -38.69
N VAL A 69 14.66 -19.08 -38.53
CA VAL A 69 15.15 -20.13 -37.60
C VAL A 69 15.65 -21.37 -38.37
N GLY A 70 16.53 -22.13 -37.71
CA GLY A 70 17.11 -23.32 -38.31
C GLY A 70 16.13 -24.52 -38.41
N ARG A 71 16.38 -25.44 -39.38
CA ARG A 71 15.58 -26.66 -39.54
C ARG A 71 15.35 -27.48 -38.27
N PRO A 72 16.34 -27.72 -37.40
CA PRO A 72 16.15 -28.52 -36.21
C PRO A 72 15.09 -27.92 -35.27
N MET A 73 15.03 -26.58 -35.18
CA MET A 73 14.04 -25.89 -34.34
C MET A 73 12.62 -26.04 -34.89
N ILE A 74 12.47 -25.90 -36.21
CA ILE A 74 11.18 -26.08 -36.89
C ILE A 74 10.66 -27.52 -36.68
N TYR A 75 11.51 -28.52 -36.92
CA TYR A 75 11.13 -29.91 -36.70
C TYR A 75 10.77 -30.17 -35.24
N LYS A 76 11.57 -29.71 -34.28
CA LYS A 76 11.29 -29.87 -32.86
C LYS A 76 9.96 -29.26 -32.46
N CYS A 77 9.62 -28.08 -32.99
CA CYS A 77 8.34 -27.41 -32.74
C CYS A 77 7.16 -28.23 -33.28
N ILE A 78 7.24 -28.66 -34.54
CA ILE A 78 6.19 -29.46 -35.20
C ILE A 78 6.02 -30.81 -34.53
N ASP A 79 7.12 -31.54 -34.25
CA ASP A 79 7.09 -32.84 -33.63
C ASP A 79 6.45 -32.80 -32.23
N LYS A 80 6.77 -31.77 -31.45
CA LYS A 80 6.10 -31.54 -30.16
C LYS A 80 4.61 -31.25 -30.30
N ALA A 81 4.22 -30.43 -31.27
CA ALA A 81 2.85 -30.07 -31.48
C ALA A 81 2.02 -31.32 -31.95
N LEU A 82 2.61 -32.18 -32.79
CA LEU A 82 1.99 -33.41 -33.21
C LEU A 82 1.89 -34.47 -32.11
N ALA A 83 2.87 -34.53 -31.20
CA ALA A 83 2.92 -35.52 -30.11
C ALA A 83 2.07 -35.12 -28.90
N ALA A 84 2.08 -33.86 -28.50
CA ALA A 84 1.51 -33.40 -27.23
C ALA A 84 0.61 -32.15 -27.37
N GLY A 85 0.18 -31.84 -28.59
CA GLY A 85 -0.70 -30.71 -28.88
C GLY A 85 0.00 -29.36 -29.08
N VAL A 86 -0.75 -28.38 -29.60
CA VAL A 86 -0.27 -27.07 -30.01
C VAL A 86 0.44 -26.32 -28.86
N GLY A 87 -0.14 -26.35 -27.64
CA GLY A 87 0.43 -25.70 -26.46
C GLY A 87 1.84 -26.24 -26.10
N ALA A 88 2.08 -27.53 -26.27
CA ALA A 88 3.42 -28.11 -26.06
C ALA A 88 4.40 -27.70 -27.13
N GLY A 89 3.95 -27.47 -28.37
CA GLY A 89 4.78 -26.94 -29.45
C GLY A 89 5.28 -25.54 -29.20
N LEU A 90 4.49 -24.70 -28.51
CA LEU A 90 4.83 -23.31 -28.20
C LEU A 90 5.89 -23.17 -27.09
N LYS A 91 5.92 -24.08 -26.12
CA LYS A 91 6.78 -23.97 -24.93
C LYS A 91 8.05 -24.83 -25.02
N ASP A 92 9.12 -24.37 -24.38
CA ASP A 92 10.26 -25.24 -24.16
C ASP A 92 9.88 -26.35 -23.15
N ALA A 93 10.21 -27.61 -23.47
CA ALA A 93 10.15 -28.63 -22.45
C ALA A 93 11.30 -28.37 -21.48
N TYR A 94 10.94 -28.02 -20.25
CA TYR A 94 11.93 -27.95 -19.18
C TYR A 94 12.36 -29.37 -18.86
N HIS A 95 13.52 -29.74 -19.36
CA HIS A 95 14.12 -31.04 -19.01
C HIS A 95 15.16 -30.79 -17.92
N ARG A 96 14.84 -31.12 -16.68
CA ARG A 96 15.83 -31.28 -15.61
C ARG A 96 16.38 -32.69 -15.72
N PRO A 97 17.65 -32.86 -16.11
CA PRO A 97 18.26 -34.18 -16.20
C PRO A 97 18.51 -34.82 -14.82
N HIS A 98 18.36 -34.08 -13.75
CA HIS A 98 18.57 -34.52 -12.36
C HIS A 98 17.39 -34.11 -11.48
N GLU A 99 17.08 -34.91 -10.46
CA GLU A 99 16.16 -34.52 -9.40
C GLU A 99 16.59 -33.21 -8.73
N PRO A 100 15.63 -32.40 -8.23
CA PRO A 100 15.99 -31.19 -7.51
C PRO A 100 16.91 -31.53 -6.33
N GLU A 101 18.05 -30.87 -6.23
CA GLU A 101 18.97 -31.08 -5.09
C GLU A 101 18.34 -30.71 -3.74
N ILE A 102 17.36 -29.81 -3.73
CA ILE A 102 16.56 -29.41 -2.55
C ILE A 102 15.16 -29.99 -2.77
N THR A 103 14.81 -30.96 -1.93
CA THR A 103 13.50 -31.64 -1.99
C THR A 103 12.38 -30.75 -1.51
N ASP A 104 11.12 -31.13 -1.79
CA ASP A 104 9.96 -30.35 -1.35
C ASP A 104 9.79 -30.38 0.17
N GLU A 105 10.22 -31.48 0.86
CA GLU A 105 10.28 -31.55 2.32
C GLU A 105 11.29 -30.54 2.88
N ALA A 106 12.46 -30.42 2.24
CA ALA A 106 13.46 -29.43 2.65
C ALA A 106 12.95 -28.00 2.47
N LYS A 107 12.19 -27.71 1.39
CA LYS A 107 11.54 -26.41 1.21
C LYS A 107 10.47 -26.16 2.27
N ALA A 108 9.61 -27.15 2.55
CA ALA A 108 8.59 -27.06 3.58
C ALA A 108 9.19 -26.78 4.96
N TRP A 109 10.34 -27.39 5.29
CA TRP A 109 11.05 -27.10 6.52
C TRP A 109 11.53 -25.66 6.58
N VAL A 110 12.12 -25.10 5.52
CA VAL A 110 12.50 -23.67 5.46
C VAL A 110 11.29 -22.77 5.67
N VAL A 111 10.17 -23.09 5.03
CA VAL A 111 8.90 -22.35 5.16
C VAL A 111 8.38 -22.43 6.60
N SER A 112 8.41 -23.59 7.23
CA SER A 112 7.95 -23.75 8.63
C SER A 112 8.73 -22.88 9.59
N ILE A 113 10.07 -22.80 9.45
CA ILE A 113 10.90 -21.89 10.26
C ILE A 113 10.53 -20.44 9.98
N ALA A 114 10.34 -20.07 8.71
CA ALA A 114 9.98 -18.70 8.33
C ALA A 114 8.63 -18.25 8.90
N CYS A 115 7.73 -19.16 9.19
CA CYS A 115 6.41 -18.91 9.81
C CYS A 115 6.48 -18.77 11.33
N THR A 116 7.62 -19.05 11.96
CA THR A 116 7.85 -18.82 13.39
C THR A 116 8.63 -17.53 13.62
N LYS A 117 8.79 -17.11 14.85
CA LYS A 117 9.62 -15.94 15.20
C LYS A 117 11.05 -16.35 15.55
N PRO A 118 12.07 -15.56 15.20
CA PRO A 118 13.44 -15.82 15.60
C PRO A 118 13.61 -16.02 17.11
N LYS A 119 12.87 -15.31 17.94
CA LYS A 119 12.91 -15.45 19.41
C LYS A 119 12.47 -16.82 19.91
N ASP A 120 11.57 -17.50 19.18
CA ASP A 120 11.11 -18.85 19.52
C ASP A 120 12.23 -19.88 19.32
N HIS A 121 13.30 -19.49 18.63
CA HIS A 121 14.55 -20.24 18.40
C HIS A 121 15.73 -19.68 19.20
N GLY A 122 15.48 -18.86 20.26
CA GLY A 122 16.53 -18.31 21.13
C GLY A 122 17.29 -17.10 20.57
N LEU A 123 16.80 -16.49 19.47
CA LEU A 123 17.39 -15.28 18.90
C LEU A 123 16.70 -14.03 19.42
N ALA A 124 17.41 -12.91 19.45
CA ALA A 124 16.86 -11.65 19.99
C ALA A 124 15.83 -10.96 19.07
N ALA A 125 15.78 -11.30 17.80
CA ALA A 125 14.94 -10.62 16.81
C ALA A 125 13.47 -11.05 16.86
N GLU A 126 12.53 -10.13 16.56
CA GLU A 126 11.10 -10.43 16.43
C GLU A 126 10.73 -10.90 15.02
N LEU A 127 11.51 -10.52 14.00
CA LEU A 127 11.25 -10.86 12.59
C LEU A 127 12.52 -11.46 11.96
N TRP A 128 12.31 -12.42 11.07
CA TRP A 128 13.38 -12.95 10.25
C TRP A 128 13.81 -11.93 9.19
N SER A 129 15.06 -11.51 9.20
CA SER A 129 15.68 -11.05 7.96
C SER A 129 16.02 -12.26 7.08
N ILE A 130 15.98 -12.12 5.76
CA ILE A 130 16.33 -13.24 4.86
C ILE A 130 17.76 -13.76 5.13
N SER A 131 18.67 -12.88 5.52
CA SER A 131 20.05 -13.27 5.85
C SER A 131 20.15 -14.06 7.16
N ALA A 132 19.39 -13.66 8.20
CA ALA A 132 19.36 -14.39 9.47
C ALA A 132 18.70 -15.75 9.30
N LEU A 133 17.60 -15.82 8.55
CA LEU A 133 16.91 -17.09 8.25
C LEU A 133 17.82 -18.04 7.45
N ALA A 134 18.52 -17.52 6.42
CA ALA A 134 19.43 -18.35 5.64
C ALA A 134 20.56 -18.94 6.51
N ARG A 135 21.15 -18.14 7.40
CA ARG A 135 22.16 -18.63 8.34
C ARG A 135 21.60 -19.71 9.27
N PHE A 136 20.45 -19.44 9.88
CA PHE A 136 19.80 -20.40 10.78
C PHE A 136 19.45 -21.73 10.07
N VAL A 137 18.94 -21.64 8.85
CA VAL A 137 18.66 -22.81 8.00
C VAL A 137 19.95 -23.60 7.71
N CYS A 138 21.05 -22.93 7.34
CA CYS A 138 22.34 -23.60 7.09
C CYS A 138 22.86 -24.33 8.33
N GLU A 139 22.81 -23.68 9.49
CA GLU A 139 23.28 -24.21 10.75
C GLU A 139 22.47 -25.44 11.21
N GLY A 140 21.16 -25.42 11.01
CA GLY A 140 20.25 -26.49 11.41
C GLY A 140 20.00 -27.60 10.36
N ALA A 141 20.48 -27.41 9.13
CA ALA A 141 20.11 -28.25 7.99
C ALA A 141 20.47 -29.75 8.16
N GLU A 142 21.65 -30.04 8.64
CA GLU A 142 22.11 -31.43 8.82
C GLU A 142 21.32 -32.14 9.92
N ALA A 143 21.10 -31.47 11.05
CA ALA A 143 20.33 -32.02 12.17
C ALA A 143 18.87 -32.26 11.80
N ALA A 144 18.33 -31.43 10.88
CA ALA A 144 16.97 -31.58 10.36
C ALA A 144 16.84 -32.62 9.22
N GLY A 145 17.94 -33.28 8.82
CA GLY A 145 17.92 -34.26 7.73
C GLY A 145 17.93 -33.66 6.31
N HIS A 146 18.32 -32.38 6.19
CA HIS A 146 18.34 -31.67 4.91
C HIS A 146 19.74 -31.15 4.54
N PRO A 147 20.77 -32.03 4.40
CA PRO A 147 22.20 -31.64 4.28
C PRO A 147 22.49 -30.68 3.10
N ARG A 148 21.65 -30.75 2.03
CA ARG A 148 21.80 -29.82 0.89
C ARG A 148 21.50 -28.36 1.23
N LEU A 149 20.74 -28.10 2.28
CA LEU A 149 20.47 -26.74 2.77
C LEU A 149 21.63 -26.17 3.58
N ALA A 150 22.60 -26.95 4.04
CA ALA A 150 23.79 -26.45 4.74
C ALA A 150 24.60 -25.46 3.90
N GLN A 151 24.45 -25.48 2.58
CA GLN A 151 25.10 -24.56 1.65
C GLN A 151 24.10 -23.58 1.01
N ALA A 152 22.87 -23.47 1.53
CA ALA A 152 21.83 -22.64 0.97
C ALA A 152 22.10 -21.15 1.21
N GLY A 153 22.48 -20.43 0.18
CA GLY A 153 22.64 -18.99 0.24
C GLY A 153 21.31 -18.25 0.42
N LYS A 154 21.41 -16.97 0.78
CA LYS A 154 20.28 -16.04 0.91
C LYS A 154 19.31 -16.08 -0.30
N SER A 155 19.85 -16.17 -1.52
CA SER A 155 19.04 -16.22 -2.75
C SER A 155 18.24 -17.52 -2.87
N THR A 156 18.75 -18.63 -2.35
CA THR A 156 18.04 -19.91 -2.32
C THR A 156 16.86 -19.85 -1.36
N VAL A 157 17.09 -19.37 -0.15
CA VAL A 157 16.01 -19.17 0.84
C VAL A 157 14.97 -18.18 0.32
N TRP A 158 15.39 -17.08 -0.28
CA TRP A 158 14.47 -16.10 -0.88
C TRP A 158 13.59 -16.74 -1.97
N ARG A 159 14.16 -17.57 -2.86
CA ARG A 159 13.38 -18.27 -3.90
C ARG A 159 12.34 -19.21 -3.30
N ILE A 160 12.72 -20.00 -2.29
CA ILE A 160 11.81 -20.89 -1.58
C ILE A 160 10.64 -20.12 -0.99
N LEU A 161 10.92 -19.03 -0.27
CA LEU A 161 9.88 -18.19 0.33
C LEU A 161 8.97 -17.53 -0.71
N ASN A 162 9.55 -17.11 -1.83
CA ASN A 162 8.81 -16.45 -2.90
C ASN A 162 7.90 -17.44 -3.67
N GLU A 163 8.27 -18.71 -3.76
CA GLU A 163 7.39 -19.78 -4.30
C GLU A 163 6.10 -19.93 -3.47
N HIS A 164 6.13 -19.57 -2.19
CA HIS A 164 5.01 -19.67 -1.23
C HIS A 164 4.43 -18.29 -0.82
N ASP A 165 4.85 -17.19 -1.46
CA ASP A 165 4.50 -15.79 -1.14
C ASP A 165 4.69 -15.41 0.34
N ILE A 166 5.72 -15.96 1.00
CA ILE A 166 6.03 -15.70 2.40
C ILE A 166 7.08 -14.59 2.53
N LYS A 167 6.79 -13.59 3.35
CA LYS A 167 7.64 -12.41 3.58
C LYS A 167 7.87 -12.19 5.08
N PRO A 168 8.68 -13.03 5.76
CA PRO A 168 8.82 -13.03 7.22
C PRO A 168 9.51 -11.78 7.78
N HIS A 169 10.05 -10.93 6.92
CA HIS A 169 10.67 -9.64 7.23
C HIS A 169 9.69 -8.47 7.16
N LYS A 170 8.39 -8.70 6.84
CA LYS A 170 7.38 -7.66 6.72
C LYS A 170 6.31 -7.83 7.79
N ILE A 171 5.82 -6.70 8.29
CA ILE A 171 4.66 -6.64 9.18
C ILE A 171 3.49 -6.06 8.40
N ARG A 172 2.33 -6.68 8.53
CA ARG A 172 1.05 -6.10 8.18
C ARG A 172 0.28 -5.91 9.48
N TYR A 173 -0.04 -4.66 9.79
CA TYR A 173 -0.89 -4.36 10.94
C TYR A 173 -2.33 -4.71 10.61
N TYR A 174 -3.01 -5.33 11.57
CA TYR A 174 -4.44 -5.53 11.56
C TYR A 174 -5.03 -4.91 12.84
N LEU A 175 -6.30 -4.56 12.80
CA LEU A 175 -6.99 -3.99 13.95
C LEU A 175 -7.65 -5.11 14.74
N GLU A 176 -7.18 -5.35 15.95
CA GLU A 176 -7.84 -6.23 16.90
C GLU A 176 -9.08 -5.54 17.48
N ARG A 177 -10.26 -6.08 17.22
CA ARG A 177 -11.52 -5.52 17.69
C ARG A 177 -11.74 -5.88 19.16
N ARG A 178 -11.23 -5.05 20.07
CA ARG A 178 -11.35 -5.24 21.52
C ARG A 178 -12.55 -4.51 22.14
N ASP A 179 -13.22 -3.63 21.38
CA ASP A 179 -14.42 -2.93 21.81
C ASP A 179 -15.65 -3.79 21.45
N PRO A 180 -16.44 -4.29 22.42
CA PRO A 180 -17.65 -5.06 22.12
C PRO A 180 -18.67 -4.27 21.31
N GLU A 181 -18.65 -2.94 21.40
CA GLU A 181 -19.55 -2.04 20.68
C GLU A 181 -18.88 -1.44 19.42
N PHE A 182 -17.78 -2.01 18.94
CA PHE A 182 -16.99 -1.43 17.84
C PHE A 182 -17.85 -1.11 16.62
N ASP A 183 -18.61 -2.09 16.14
CA ASP A 183 -19.42 -1.95 14.93
C ASP A 183 -20.54 -0.91 15.11
N ARG A 184 -21.20 -0.87 16.27
CA ARG A 184 -22.23 0.13 16.59
C ARG A 184 -21.64 1.55 16.58
N LYS A 185 -20.57 1.79 17.34
CA LYS A 185 -19.93 3.10 17.42
C LYS A 185 -19.36 3.55 16.07
N MET A 186 -18.81 2.62 15.30
CA MET A 186 -18.36 2.90 13.93
C MET A 186 -19.53 3.34 13.06
N GLN A 187 -20.67 2.64 13.12
CA GLN A 187 -21.87 3.02 12.37
C GLN A 187 -22.39 4.39 12.79
N ASP A 188 -22.45 4.69 14.10
CA ASP A 188 -22.87 5.99 14.61
C ASP A 188 -21.99 7.13 14.04
N VAL A 189 -20.67 6.96 14.04
CA VAL A 189 -19.74 7.94 13.46
C VAL A 189 -19.95 8.07 11.95
N LEU A 190 -20.09 6.96 11.23
CA LEU A 190 -20.30 6.99 9.77
C LEU A 190 -21.63 7.63 9.38
N LEU A 191 -22.69 7.42 10.17
CA LEU A 191 -23.98 8.10 9.96
C LEU A 191 -23.81 9.61 10.11
N VAL A 192 -23.11 10.07 11.17
CA VAL A 192 -22.80 11.49 11.36
C VAL A 192 -22.02 12.06 10.16
N TYR A 193 -21.00 11.36 9.66
CA TYR A 193 -20.25 11.83 8.48
C TYR A 193 -21.07 11.84 7.20
N ARG A 194 -21.99 10.89 7.04
CA ARG A 194 -22.94 10.89 5.92
C ARG A 194 -23.86 12.08 5.99
N ASP A 195 -24.42 12.38 7.18
CA ASP A 195 -25.29 13.54 7.37
C ASP A 195 -24.55 14.84 7.02
N VAL A 196 -23.34 15.05 7.53
CA VAL A 196 -22.49 16.19 7.17
C VAL A 196 -22.21 16.27 5.67
N SER A 197 -22.11 15.11 4.97
CA SER A 197 -21.85 15.09 3.51
C SER A 197 -23.09 15.44 2.68
N ILE A 198 -24.29 15.20 3.19
CA ILE A 198 -25.56 15.49 2.52
C ILE A 198 -25.89 16.99 2.63
N TYR A 199 -25.61 17.60 3.76
CA TYR A 199 -25.95 18.98 4.04
C TYR A 199 -24.77 19.91 3.69
N THR A 200 -24.98 20.75 2.67
CA THR A 200 -23.94 21.67 2.17
C THR A 200 -23.95 23.05 2.82
N ASP A 201 -24.97 23.34 3.64
CA ASP A 201 -25.22 24.70 4.19
C ASP A 201 -24.49 25.00 5.51
N GLY A 202 -23.54 24.15 5.88
CA GLY A 202 -22.77 24.35 7.13
C GLY A 202 -23.48 23.86 8.39
N ALA A 203 -24.72 23.40 8.31
CA ALA A 203 -25.46 22.85 9.43
C ALA A 203 -26.30 21.64 9.01
N VAL A 204 -26.43 20.67 9.91
CA VAL A 204 -27.30 19.51 9.73
C VAL A 204 -28.66 19.77 10.40
N HIS A 205 -29.74 19.47 9.69
CA HIS A 205 -31.12 19.53 10.21
C HIS A 205 -31.71 18.13 10.10
N ASP A 206 -31.65 17.32 11.16
CA ASP A 206 -32.18 15.96 11.20
C ASP A 206 -33.64 15.87 11.71
N GLY A 207 -34.41 16.90 11.39
CA GLY A 207 -35.79 17.06 11.86
C GLY A 207 -35.92 17.78 13.19
N ARG A 208 -34.84 18.24 13.80
CA ARG A 208 -34.83 19.09 14.98
C ARG A 208 -35.01 20.55 14.60
N PRO A 209 -35.58 21.39 15.48
CA PRO A 209 -35.73 22.82 15.21
C PRO A 209 -34.41 23.56 15.16
N ASP A 210 -33.38 23.08 15.91
CA ASP A 210 -32.09 23.73 16.05
C ASP A 210 -31.05 23.14 15.10
N PRO A 211 -30.20 23.98 14.50
CA PRO A 211 -29.13 23.51 13.60
C PRO A 211 -28.05 22.74 14.37
N ILE A 212 -27.49 21.70 13.73
CA ILE A 212 -26.43 20.86 14.28
C ILE A 212 -25.14 21.10 13.52
N TYR A 213 -24.10 21.56 14.24
CA TYR A 213 -22.75 21.66 13.71
C TYR A 213 -21.88 20.50 14.23
N THR A 214 -21.10 19.90 13.37
CA THR A 214 -20.29 18.73 13.71
C THR A 214 -18.81 19.09 13.73
N VAL A 215 -18.18 18.89 14.87
CA VAL A 215 -16.75 19.12 15.10
C VAL A 215 -16.06 17.80 15.47
N SER A 216 -14.98 17.47 14.76
CA SER A 216 -14.13 16.30 15.08
C SER A 216 -12.96 16.78 15.92
N VAL A 217 -12.77 16.25 17.13
CA VAL A 217 -11.80 16.72 18.13
C VAL A 217 -10.82 15.61 18.49
N ASP A 218 -9.53 15.96 18.67
CA ASP A 218 -8.49 15.05 19.15
C ASP A 218 -7.25 15.81 19.63
N GLU A 219 -6.27 15.10 20.17
CA GLU A 219 -4.98 15.62 20.59
C GLU A 219 -3.85 15.13 19.70
N LYS A 220 -2.90 16.03 19.41
CA LYS A 220 -1.60 15.68 18.85
C LYS A 220 -0.50 15.95 19.88
N PRO A 221 -0.18 14.95 20.73
CA PRO A 221 0.85 15.10 21.75
C PRO A 221 2.25 15.07 21.15
N GLY A 222 3.22 15.58 21.91
CA GLY A 222 4.64 15.34 21.69
C GLY A 222 5.24 16.06 20.48
N VAL A 223 4.68 17.19 20.05
CA VAL A 223 5.30 18.04 19.03
C VAL A 223 6.59 18.64 19.59
N GLN A 224 7.73 18.25 19.02
CA GLN A 224 9.04 18.60 19.58
C GLN A 224 9.47 20.02 19.22
N ALA A 225 9.88 20.79 20.22
CA ALA A 225 10.57 22.07 20.05
C ALA A 225 12.07 21.81 19.88
N LEU A 226 12.54 21.87 18.64
CA LEU A 226 13.94 21.63 18.30
C LEU A 226 14.58 22.93 17.81
N GLY A 227 15.70 23.30 18.43
CA GLY A 227 16.54 24.43 18.03
C GLY A 227 17.67 24.02 17.10
N LEU A 228 18.23 25.01 16.39
CA LEU A 228 19.43 24.84 15.59
C LEU A 228 20.67 25.01 16.46
N THR A 229 21.74 24.27 16.20
CA THR A 229 23.08 24.44 16.74
C THR A 229 23.93 25.40 15.90
N ALA A 230 23.64 25.47 14.59
CA ALA A 230 24.22 26.37 13.63
C ALA A 230 23.16 26.81 12.60
N PRO A 231 23.31 27.98 11.94
CA PRO A 231 22.38 28.43 10.91
C PRO A 231 22.30 27.43 9.73
N ASP A 232 21.11 27.29 9.19
CA ASP A 232 20.91 26.53 7.94
C ASP A 232 21.68 27.18 6.79
N LEU A 233 22.29 26.37 5.93
CA LEU A 233 22.90 26.84 4.70
C LEU A 233 21.85 26.80 3.57
N PRO A 234 21.55 27.97 2.94
CA PRO A 234 20.54 28.04 1.89
C PRO A 234 21.01 27.32 0.62
N PRO A 235 20.07 26.95 -0.25
CA PRO A 235 20.40 26.45 -1.57
C PRO A 235 21.20 27.49 -2.37
N ALA A 236 22.21 27.06 -3.11
CA ALA A 236 23.02 27.89 -3.98
C ALA A 236 23.01 27.34 -5.41
N PRO A 237 22.52 28.11 -6.41
CA PRO A 237 22.49 27.66 -7.81
C PRO A 237 23.85 27.17 -8.31
N GLY A 238 23.89 26.01 -8.91
CA GLY A 238 25.12 25.38 -9.42
C GLY A 238 26.06 24.77 -8.38
N LYS A 239 25.76 24.92 -7.07
CA LYS A 239 26.60 24.41 -5.96
C LYS A 239 25.83 23.46 -5.03
N ALA A 240 24.66 23.84 -4.56
CA ALA A 240 23.85 23.04 -3.64
C ALA A 240 22.36 23.19 -3.98
N ALA A 241 21.70 22.08 -4.29
CA ALA A 241 20.29 22.09 -4.68
C ALA A 241 19.32 22.19 -3.51
N THR A 242 19.77 21.92 -2.28
CA THR A 242 18.93 21.79 -1.08
C THR A 242 19.47 22.63 0.07
N VAL A 243 18.59 22.95 1.02
CA VAL A 243 19.01 23.47 2.32
C VAL A 243 19.86 22.41 3.02
N ALA A 244 21.05 22.80 3.49
CA ALA A 244 21.85 21.96 4.36
C ALA A 244 21.69 22.43 5.81
N ARG A 245 21.45 21.47 6.70
CA ARG A 245 21.21 21.69 8.13
C ARG A 245 22.15 20.82 8.94
N ASP A 246 22.65 21.34 10.04
CA ASP A 246 23.40 20.56 11.01
C ASP A 246 22.52 19.40 11.53
N TYR A 247 23.12 18.23 11.68
CA TYR A 247 22.42 17.06 12.22
C TYR A 247 22.19 17.16 13.74
N GLU A 248 22.99 17.99 14.44
CA GLU A 248 22.79 18.26 15.85
C GLU A 248 21.64 19.26 16.06
N TYR A 249 20.99 19.18 17.21
CA TYR A 249 19.89 20.05 17.59
C TYR A 249 19.81 20.25 19.11
N VAL A 250 19.23 21.37 19.51
CA VAL A 250 18.89 21.65 20.91
C VAL A 250 17.44 21.24 21.15
N ARG A 251 17.16 20.59 22.27
CA ARG A 251 15.79 20.27 22.69
C ARG A 251 15.28 21.30 23.69
N HIS A 252 14.15 21.93 23.37
CA HIS A 252 13.46 22.89 24.24
C HIS A 252 12.24 22.31 24.95
N GLY A 253 11.88 21.03 24.64
CA GLY A 253 10.72 20.33 25.19
C GLY A 253 9.71 19.92 24.14
N THR A 254 8.47 19.69 24.56
CA THR A 254 7.37 19.26 23.71
C THR A 254 6.10 20.05 23.99
N VAL A 255 5.28 20.22 22.96
CA VAL A 255 3.95 20.84 23.03
C VAL A 255 2.91 19.82 22.58
N SER A 256 1.73 19.85 23.20
CA SER A 256 0.54 19.15 22.75
C SER A 256 -0.38 20.12 22.01
N ILE A 257 -0.84 19.74 20.82
CA ILE A 257 -1.89 20.46 20.10
C ILE A 257 -3.19 19.77 20.43
N LEU A 258 -4.13 20.49 21.04
CA LEU A 258 -5.50 20.07 21.21
C LEU A 258 -6.33 20.82 20.17
N ALA A 259 -7.02 20.11 19.27
CA ALA A 259 -7.71 20.76 18.17
C ALA A 259 -9.05 20.11 17.84
N GLY A 260 -9.94 20.94 17.27
CA GLY A 260 -11.20 20.51 16.67
C GLY A 260 -11.32 21.07 15.26
N ILE A 261 -11.84 20.27 14.33
CA ILE A 261 -12.17 20.75 12.98
C ILE A 261 -13.67 20.71 12.75
N ASP A 262 -14.22 21.82 12.33
CA ASP A 262 -15.59 21.90 11.82
C ASP A 262 -15.67 21.11 10.49
N LEU A 263 -16.50 20.10 10.45
CA LEU A 263 -16.63 19.25 9.27
C LEU A 263 -17.45 19.89 8.14
N HIS A 264 -18.11 21.01 8.39
CA HIS A 264 -18.89 21.76 7.37
C HIS A 264 -18.01 22.78 6.67
N SER A 265 -17.31 23.64 7.43
CA SER A 265 -16.50 24.72 6.90
C SER A 265 -15.02 24.36 6.74
N GLY A 266 -14.50 23.38 7.48
CA GLY A 266 -13.08 23.05 7.57
C GLY A 266 -12.31 23.99 8.51
N HIS A 267 -13.00 24.86 9.27
CA HIS A 267 -12.37 25.72 10.28
C HIS A 267 -11.76 24.88 11.40
N ILE A 268 -10.56 25.26 11.86
CA ILE A 268 -9.82 24.56 12.90
C ILE A 268 -9.75 25.43 14.14
N PHE A 269 -10.28 24.94 15.25
CA PHE A 269 -10.08 25.45 16.60
C PHE A 269 -8.85 24.78 17.18
N ALA A 270 -7.94 25.49 17.86
CA ALA A 270 -6.80 24.81 18.44
C ALA A 270 -6.11 25.58 19.57
N HIS A 271 -5.61 24.83 20.52
CA HIS A 271 -4.74 25.27 21.60
C HIS A 271 -3.41 24.53 21.51
N ALA A 272 -2.31 25.24 21.78
CA ALA A 272 -0.96 24.68 21.84
C ALA A 272 -0.46 24.76 23.29
N GLU A 273 -0.51 23.64 24.00
CA GLU A 273 -0.30 23.60 25.44
C GLU A 273 0.82 22.63 25.83
N ASP A 274 1.35 22.77 27.04
CA ASP A 274 2.34 21.84 27.58
C ASP A 274 1.72 20.49 27.95
N ARG A 275 0.42 20.48 28.19
CA ARG A 275 -0.35 19.29 28.59
C ARG A 275 -1.73 19.32 27.93
N HIS A 276 -2.38 18.17 27.89
CA HIS A 276 -3.75 17.97 27.37
C HIS A 276 -4.65 17.33 28.44
N ARG A 277 -4.95 18.10 29.47
CA ARG A 277 -5.82 17.70 30.60
C ARG A 277 -7.25 18.22 30.38
N SER A 278 -8.14 17.90 31.29
CA SER A 278 -9.53 18.37 31.31
C SER A 278 -9.65 19.90 31.20
N VAL A 279 -8.74 20.64 31.82
CA VAL A 279 -8.75 22.13 31.82
C VAL A 279 -8.54 22.67 30.39
N GLU A 280 -7.56 22.14 29.69
CA GLU A 280 -7.24 22.55 28.31
C GLU A 280 -8.37 22.11 27.36
N PHE A 281 -8.94 20.93 27.57
CA PHE A 281 -10.09 20.46 26.78
C PHE A 281 -11.34 21.33 27.01
N ILE A 282 -11.65 21.69 28.26
CA ILE A 282 -12.77 22.60 28.57
C ILE A 282 -12.53 23.97 27.93
N ALA A 283 -11.28 24.46 27.86
CA ALA A 283 -10.97 25.71 27.18
C ALA A 283 -11.31 25.63 25.68
N LEU A 284 -10.96 24.54 25.00
CA LEU A 284 -11.33 24.30 23.61
C LEU A 284 -12.87 24.22 23.44
N LEU A 285 -13.57 23.50 24.32
CA LEU A 285 -15.05 23.45 24.27
C LEU A 285 -15.70 24.82 24.45
N LYS A 286 -15.13 25.69 25.29
CA LYS A 286 -15.63 27.09 25.45
C LYS A 286 -15.42 27.93 24.18
N GLU A 287 -14.30 27.76 23.49
CA GLU A 287 -14.04 28.42 22.22
C GLU A 287 -15.04 27.97 21.16
N ILE A 288 -15.25 26.66 21.04
CA ILE A 288 -16.24 26.05 20.13
C ILE A 288 -17.67 26.55 20.47
N ASP A 289 -18.02 26.58 21.77
CA ASP A 289 -19.32 27.07 22.25
C ASP A 289 -19.58 28.52 21.84
N ALA A 290 -18.57 29.38 21.97
CA ALA A 290 -18.65 30.80 21.64
C ALA A 290 -18.72 31.06 20.11
N TYR A 291 -18.25 30.15 19.29
CA TYR A 291 -18.18 30.31 17.84
C TYR A 291 -19.53 30.09 17.16
N TYR A 292 -20.32 29.11 17.62
CA TYR A 292 -21.61 28.79 17.00
C TYR A 292 -22.78 29.54 17.63
N PRO A 293 -23.89 29.75 16.86
CA PRO A 293 -25.11 30.36 17.38
C PRO A 293 -25.58 29.68 18.68
N PRO A 294 -26.15 30.48 19.65
CA PRO A 294 -26.53 29.92 20.95
C PRO A 294 -27.58 28.80 20.90
N GLU A 295 -28.46 28.83 19.92
CA GLU A 295 -29.50 27.82 19.69
C GLU A 295 -28.99 26.54 19.05
N ALA A 296 -27.79 26.54 18.43
CA ALA A 296 -27.26 25.39 17.73
C ALA A 296 -26.87 24.23 18.66
N ILE A 297 -26.99 23.03 18.19
CA ILE A 297 -26.41 21.83 18.82
C ILE A 297 -25.01 21.60 18.26
N ILE A 298 -24.04 21.37 19.13
CA ILE A 298 -22.66 21.08 18.75
C ILE A 298 -22.42 19.59 18.92
N ARG A 299 -22.37 18.86 17.81
CA ARG A 299 -22.04 17.43 17.80
C ARG A 299 -20.52 17.28 17.78
N VAL A 300 -19.96 16.65 18.79
CA VAL A 300 -18.51 16.45 18.94
C VAL A 300 -18.15 14.99 18.70
N VAL A 301 -17.42 14.71 17.62
CA VAL A 301 -16.83 13.39 17.36
C VAL A 301 -15.47 13.35 18.03
N LEU A 302 -15.27 12.41 18.95
CA LEU A 302 -14.07 12.30 19.78
C LEU A 302 -13.77 10.85 20.15
N ASP A 303 -12.55 10.60 20.62
CA ASP A 303 -12.16 9.30 21.15
C ASP A 303 -12.57 9.11 22.63
N ASN A 304 -12.16 7.99 23.22
CA ASN A 304 -12.47 7.68 24.61
C ASN A 304 -11.36 8.15 25.57
N HIS A 305 -10.67 9.26 25.27
CA HIS A 305 -9.65 9.80 26.17
C HIS A 305 -10.28 10.25 27.50
N SER A 306 -9.57 10.01 28.62
CA SER A 306 -10.09 10.26 29.97
C SER A 306 -10.41 11.72 30.26
N ALA A 307 -9.73 12.67 29.60
CA ALA A 307 -10.03 14.09 29.76
C ALA A 307 -11.41 14.49 29.23
N HIS A 308 -11.91 13.78 28.20
CA HIS A 308 -13.20 14.04 27.56
C HIS A 308 -14.41 13.72 28.45
N ILE A 309 -14.25 12.76 29.36
CA ILE A 309 -15.29 12.27 30.27
C ILE A 309 -14.93 12.48 31.74
N SER A 310 -13.97 13.34 32.03
CA SER A 310 -13.58 13.66 33.39
C SER A 310 -14.71 14.34 34.16
N LYS A 311 -14.63 14.30 35.51
CA LYS A 311 -15.64 14.97 36.37
C LYS A 311 -15.76 16.46 36.06
N GLU A 312 -14.64 17.13 35.82
CA GLU A 312 -14.57 18.54 35.47
C GLU A 312 -15.25 18.82 34.12
N THR A 313 -14.96 18.00 33.12
CA THR A 313 -15.57 18.13 31.79
C THR A 313 -17.07 17.89 31.85
N MET A 314 -17.52 16.82 32.56
CA MET A 314 -18.94 16.55 32.73
C MET A 314 -19.68 17.64 33.52
N ALA A 315 -19.00 18.25 34.51
CA ALA A 315 -19.56 19.38 35.25
C ALA A 315 -19.73 20.61 34.35
N PHE A 316 -18.75 20.88 33.46
CA PHE A 316 -18.88 21.95 32.45
C PHE A 316 -20.04 21.68 31.49
N LEU A 317 -20.14 20.48 30.93
CA LEU A 317 -21.23 20.10 30.01
C LEU A 317 -22.61 20.22 30.67
N ALA A 318 -22.71 19.87 31.94
CA ALA A 318 -23.98 20.04 32.71
C ALA A 318 -24.41 21.51 32.82
N THR A 319 -23.52 22.49 32.70
CA THR A 319 -23.88 23.91 32.61
C THR A 319 -24.42 24.34 31.25
N ARG A 320 -24.43 23.44 30.28
CA ARG A 320 -24.84 23.67 28.88
C ARG A 320 -25.82 22.59 28.40
N PRO A 321 -26.97 22.41 29.07
CA PRO A 321 -27.90 21.34 28.76
C PRO A 321 -28.38 21.42 27.30
N GLY A 322 -28.31 20.28 26.58
CA GLY A 322 -28.71 20.19 25.17
C GLY A 322 -27.75 20.82 24.15
N ARG A 323 -26.68 21.49 24.58
CA ARG A 323 -25.75 22.20 23.69
C ARG A 323 -24.74 21.27 23.02
N PHE A 324 -24.22 20.28 23.75
CA PHE A 324 -23.21 19.36 23.25
C PHE A 324 -23.75 17.92 23.14
N GLU A 325 -23.51 17.31 21.98
CA GLU A 325 -23.82 15.92 21.68
C GLU A 325 -22.54 15.17 21.37
N TYR A 326 -22.14 14.21 22.23
CA TYR A 326 -20.92 13.42 22.04
C TYR A 326 -21.17 12.19 21.19
N VAL A 327 -20.29 11.99 20.18
CA VAL A 327 -20.24 10.79 19.35
C VAL A 327 -18.86 10.16 19.51
N HIS A 328 -18.80 9.07 20.27
CA HIS A 328 -17.53 8.40 20.57
C HIS A 328 -17.11 7.49 19.44
N THR A 329 -15.84 7.62 19.00
CA THR A 329 -15.23 6.60 18.16
C THR A 329 -15.02 5.30 18.95
N PRO A 330 -15.01 4.12 18.29
CA PRO A 330 -14.72 2.87 18.98
C PRO A 330 -13.27 2.87 19.51
N LYS A 331 -13.02 2.12 20.57
CA LYS A 331 -11.65 1.90 21.07
C LYS A 331 -10.78 1.32 19.93
N HIS A 332 -9.57 1.86 19.77
CA HIS A 332 -8.68 1.55 18.66
C HIS A 332 -9.20 1.95 17.27
N GLY A 333 -10.20 2.83 17.20
CA GLY A 333 -10.79 3.36 15.98
C GLY A 333 -10.41 4.82 15.69
N SER A 334 -9.25 5.31 16.15
CA SER A 334 -8.78 6.70 15.94
C SER A 334 -8.74 7.10 14.47
N TRP A 335 -8.52 6.15 13.56
CA TRP A 335 -8.56 6.39 12.11
C TRP A 335 -9.93 6.87 11.60
N LEU A 336 -11.00 6.69 12.37
CA LEU A 336 -12.31 7.26 12.09
C LEU A 336 -12.38 8.75 12.42
N ASN A 337 -11.44 9.30 13.21
CA ASN A 337 -11.44 10.69 13.62
C ASN A 337 -10.87 11.59 12.51
N LEU A 338 -11.72 12.42 11.87
CA LEU A 338 -11.34 13.24 10.71
C LEU A 338 -10.33 14.35 11.03
N ILE A 339 -10.19 14.77 12.29
CA ILE A 339 -9.16 15.74 12.72
C ILE A 339 -7.75 15.23 12.42
N GLU A 340 -7.52 13.91 12.37
CA GLU A 340 -6.24 13.32 12.01
C GLU A 340 -5.78 13.74 10.59
N CYS A 341 -6.72 14.01 9.70
CA CYS A 341 -6.42 14.59 8.38
C CYS A 341 -5.84 16.00 8.49
N ALA A 342 -6.37 16.81 9.41
CA ALA A 342 -5.85 18.16 9.70
C ALA A 342 -4.46 18.07 10.34
N PHE A 343 -4.25 17.20 11.33
CA PHE A 343 -2.93 16.95 11.91
C PHE A 343 -1.91 16.48 10.88
N SER A 344 -2.31 15.62 9.94
CA SER A 344 -1.47 15.19 8.84
C SER A 344 -1.12 16.35 7.88
N LYS A 345 -2.07 17.26 7.63
CA LYS A 345 -1.82 18.48 6.84
C LYS A 345 -0.85 19.42 7.58
N MET A 346 -1.06 19.70 8.88
CA MET A 346 -0.15 20.49 9.72
C MET A 346 1.28 19.92 9.69
N ALA A 347 1.40 18.59 9.87
CA ALA A 347 2.69 17.91 9.85
C ALA A 347 3.44 18.14 8.53
N ARG A 348 2.76 18.06 7.40
CA ARG A 348 3.38 18.22 6.07
C ARG A 348 3.67 19.66 5.70
N THR A 349 2.85 20.60 6.14
CA THR A 349 2.96 22.01 5.74
C THR A 349 3.96 22.79 6.57
N PHE A 350 3.89 22.75 7.89
CA PHE A 350 4.71 23.62 8.73
C PHE A 350 5.43 22.92 9.90
N LEU A 351 4.98 21.74 10.39
CA LEU A 351 5.62 21.10 11.55
C LEU A 351 6.85 20.27 11.17
N ARG A 352 6.90 19.66 10.00
CA ARG A 352 7.89 18.62 9.63
C ARG A 352 9.34 19.06 9.78
N HIS A 353 9.64 20.29 9.46
CA HIS A 353 11.02 20.82 9.48
C HIS A 353 11.15 22.07 10.36
N ILE A 354 10.18 22.29 11.23
CA ILE A 354 10.17 23.47 12.12
C ILE A 354 11.42 23.46 13.02
N ARG A 355 12.02 24.61 13.17
CA ARG A 355 13.07 24.90 14.16
C ARG A 355 12.71 26.16 14.88
N VAL A 356 12.93 26.17 16.20
CA VAL A 356 12.50 27.20 17.12
C VAL A 356 13.57 27.44 18.19
N ALA A 357 13.61 28.64 18.75
CA ALA A 357 14.51 28.97 19.84
C ALA A 357 13.91 28.68 21.22
N SER A 358 12.57 28.44 21.31
CA SER A 358 11.89 28.20 22.59
C SER A 358 10.58 27.45 22.41
N LEU A 359 9.99 26.97 23.51
CA LEU A 359 8.62 26.40 23.51
C LEU A 359 7.57 27.42 23.09
N ASP A 360 7.71 28.67 23.59
CA ASP A 360 6.75 29.74 23.28
C ASP A 360 6.76 30.10 21.80
N GLU A 361 7.95 30.11 21.17
CA GLU A 361 8.04 30.27 19.72
C GLU A 361 7.35 29.13 18.98
N LEU A 362 7.49 27.88 19.46
CA LEU A 362 6.79 26.74 18.86
C LEU A 362 5.28 26.92 18.93
N LYS A 363 4.74 27.27 20.12
CA LYS A 363 3.31 27.54 20.32
C LYS A 363 2.81 28.62 19.38
N ALA A 364 3.51 29.78 19.34
CA ALA A 364 3.14 30.90 18.47
C ALA A 364 3.13 30.51 16.99
N ARG A 365 4.12 29.73 16.54
CA ARG A 365 4.21 29.27 15.15
C ARG A 365 3.17 28.21 14.81
N ILE A 366 2.78 27.35 15.76
CA ILE A 366 1.66 26.39 15.59
C ILE A 366 0.37 27.17 15.37
N LEU A 367 0.03 28.10 16.26
CA LEU A 367 -1.19 28.89 16.15
C LEU A 367 -1.21 29.72 14.85
N LYS A 368 -0.10 30.37 14.49
CA LYS A 368 0.02 31.08 13.22
C LYS A 368 -0.22 30.13 12.01
N GLY A 369 0.34 28.92 12.02
CA GLY A 369 0.15 27.96 10.94
C GLY A 369 -1.31 27.50 10.84
N ILE A 370 -2.03 27.41 11.97
CA ILE A 370 -3.46 27.11 12.00
C ILE A 370 -4.28 28.28 11.45
N ASP A 371 -3.94 29.53 11.82
CA ASP A 371 -4.57 30.73 11.26
C ASP A 371 -4.41 30.79 9.73
N GLU A 372 -3.22 30.47 9.21
CA GLU A 372 -2.96 30.37 7.77
C GLU A 372 -3.81 29.27 7.12
N MET A 373 -4.01 28.12 7.79
CA MET A 373 -4.91 27.07 7.31
C MET A 373 -6.38 27.51 7.32
N ASN A 374 -6.81 28.30 8.30
CA ASN A 374 -8.15 28.83 8.42
C ASN A 374 -8.46 29.95 7.41
N GLN A 375 -7.46 30.60 6.84
CA GLN A 375 -7.66 31.55 5.72
C GLN A 375 -8.08 30.81 4.42
N LEU A 376 -7.63 29.55 4.25
CA LEU A 376 -8.01 28.67 3.13
C LEU A 376 -8.41 27.30 3.69
N PRO A 377 -9.57 27.21 4.35
CA PRO A 377 -9.97 26.01 5.05
C PRO A 377 -10.17 24.85 4.08
N ALA A 378 -9.76 23.65 4.52
CA ALA A 378 -9.93 22.42 3.75
C ALA A 378 -10.98 21.56 4.42
N VAL A 379 -12.07 21.31 3.71
CA VAL A 379 -13.11 20.42 4.16
C VAL A 379 -12.71 18.98 3.88
N PHE A 380 -12.57 18.18 4.93
CA PHE A 380 -12.32 16.76 4.81
C PHE A 380 -13.64 16.00 4.80
N ARG A 381 -13.77 15.00 3.92
CA ARG A 381 -14.96 14.18 3.79
C ARG A 381 -14.62 12.71 3.89
N TRP A 382 -15.48 11.96 4.51
CA TRP A 382 -15.42 10.50 4.53
C TRP A 382 -16.11 9.97 3.25
N ASN A 383 -15.37 9.20 2.44
CA ASN A 383 -15.86 8.78 1.12
C ASN A 383 -16.22 7.28 1.04
N LYS A 384 -15.99 6.49 2.11
CA LYS A 384 -16.25 5.05 2.12
C LYS A 384 -17.25 4.71 3.22
N PHE A 385 -18.52 4.71 2.88
CA PHE A 385 -19.57 4.34 3.82
C PHE A 385 -19.86 2.82 3.83
N ASP A 386 -19.55 2.12 2.74
CA ASP A 386 -19.60 0.66 2.66
C ASP A 386 -18.25 0.08 3.09
N ILE A 387 -18.03 0.01 4.38
CA ILE A 387 -16.93 -0.80 4.92
C ILE A 387 -17.46 -2.21 4.99
N GLY A 388 -17.29 -2.97 3.90
CA GLY A 388 -17.51 -4.41 3.90
C GLY A 388 -16.74 -5.00 5.07
N ILE A 389 -17.47 -5.54 6.02
CA ILE A 389 -16.91 -6.27 7.16
C ILE A 389 -16.40 -7.59 6.55
N VAL A 390 -15.09 -7.67 6.31
CA VAL A 390 -14.40 -8.92 5.98
C VAL A 390 -13.82 -9.49 7.26
#